data_0301af5ce872fc1e697cea96ffa812c4
#
_entry.id   0301af5ce872fc1e697cea96ffa812c4
#
_cell.length_a   1.000
_cell.length_b   1.000
_cell.length_c   1.000
_cell.angle_alpha   90.00
_cell.angle_beta   90.00
_cell.angle_gamma   90.00
#
_symmetry.space_group_name_H-M   'P 1'
#
loop_
_entity.id
_entity.type
_entity.pdbx_description
1 polymer ?
#
loop_
_entity_poly.entity_id
_entity_poly.type
_entity_poly.pdbx_seq_one_letter_code
_entity_poly.pdbx_strand_id
1 'polypeptide(L)'
;MEENMKTTRRFFLGGAAAMAVAGRAETTADWKPAGRWRGVNLLGMFRCPTTGLAPDPRVDGHFLEWEFEALRTWGFNFARLPLDYRILTTGDCWTNLDEKKMKLLDAAIGWGRRYGIHVQVALHRIPGYCILDQTEAFPLGTSPVAQEAACKMWSAFAKRWKGIPNENLSFNLFNEPTRHTAGANYLPLCLKLIGAIRKEDPVRFIMADGNACASKPVPELYGMPSVGQAFRGYTPHAISHYGADYVGGIPKEPPTWPLAPGYGSSWVRKSPEDTVAAYQSAIDAGECCMVGEFGCRNRTPHSVTLAWMEHCLKLWKSKDLGWALWNLRGHNGFMDSGRTDVAYEDFRGHKLDRKMLELLRRY
;
A
#
# COMPACT_ATOMS: atom_id res chain seq x y z
N MET A 1 -84.51 6.92 -46.83
CA MET A 1 -84.32 7.09 -45.39
C MET A 1 -83.70 5.79 -44.96
N GLU A 2 -82.35 5.79 -44.94
CA GLU A 2 -81.57 5.88 -43.68
C GLU A 2 -81.90 4.76 -42.75
N GLU A 3 -81.05 3.89 -42.34
CA GLU A 3 -79.86 4.15 -41.58
C GLU A 3 -78.86 2.96 -41.58
N ASN A 4 -77.60 3.31 -41.49
CA ASN A 4 -76.38 2.51 -41.32
C ASN A 4 -76.42 1.54 -40.12
N MET A 5 -75.88 0.35 -40.32
CA MET A 5 -75.23 -0.36 -39.21
C MET A 5 -73.90 -0.98 -39.64
N LYS A 6 -72.83 -0.37 -39.27
CA LYS A 6 -71.44 -0.81 -39.49
C LYS A 6 -71.07 -1.92 -38.45
N THR A 7 -70.78 -3.07 -38.96
CA THR A 7 -70.21 -4.18 -38.13
C THR A 7 -68.70 -4.05 -38.08
N THR A 8 -68.16 -3.74 -36.88
CA THR A 8 -66.71 -3.62 -36.64
C THR A 8 -66.13 -4.99 -36.30
N ARG A 9 -65.29 -5.51 -37.20
CA ARG A 9 -64.43 -6.68 -36.92
C ARG A 9 -63.27 -6.24 -36.02
N ARG A 10 -63.17 -6.77 -34.83
CA ARG A 10 -62.00 -6.68 -33.95
C ARG A 10 -60.93 -7.69 -34.41
N PHE A 11 -59.82 -7.21 -34.90
CA PHE A 11 -58.60 -7.99 -35.05
C PHE A 11 -57.89 -8.01 -33.70
N PHE A 12 -57.65 -9.18 -33.13
CA PHE A 12 -56.72 -9.42 -32.02
C PHE A 12 -55.31 -9.48 -32.62
N LEU A 13 -54.51 -8.43 -32.41
CA LEU A 13 -53.08 -8.45 -32.58
C LEU A 13 -52.45 -8.81 -31.22
N GLY A 14 -51.95 -10.06 -31.11
CA GLY A 14 -51.11 -10.49 -30.00
C GLY A 14 -49.76 -9.79 -30.11
N GLY A 15 -49.56 -8.76 -29.31
CA GLY A 15 -48.26 -8.14 -29.11
C GLY A 15 -47.45 -8.93 -28.10
N ALA A 16 -46.40 -9.64 -28.54
CA ALA A 16 -45.39 -10.19 -27.66
C ALA A 16 -44.56 -9.00 -27.13
N ALA A 17 -44.75 -8.66 -25.86
CA ALA A 17 -43.89 -7.72 -25.16
C ALA A 17 -42.55 -8.40 -24.91
N ALA A 18 -41.54 -8.08 -25.71
CA ALA A 18 -40.13 -8.37 -25.42
C ALA A 18 -39.76 -7.52 -24.22
N MET A 19 -39.68 -8.10 -23.03
CA MET A 19 -38.99 -7.47 -21.90
C MET A 19 -37.50 -7.38 -22.22
N ALA A 20 -37.06 -6.20 -22.64
CA ALA A 20 -35.66 -5.86 -22.63
C ALA A 20 -35.21 -5.76 -21.17
N VAL A 21 -34.53 -6.79 -20.67
CA VAL A 21 -33.77 -6.71 -19.44
C VAL A 21 -32.61 -5.77 -19.74
N ALA A 22 -32.83 -4.49 -19.50
CA ALA A 22 -31.75 -3.53 -19.44
C ALA A 22 -30.89 -3.93 -18.23
N GLY A 23 -29.79 -4.65 -18.50
CA GLY A 23 -28.74 -4.86 -17.52
C GLY A 23 -28.29 -3.48 -17.05
N ARG A 24 -28.66 -3.11 -15.84
CA ARG A 24 -28.06 -1.98 -15.14
C ARG A 24 -26.58 -2.26 -15.13
N ALA A 25 -25.79 -1.52 -15.94
CA ALA A 25 -24.37 -1.38 -15.70
C ALA A 25 -24.27 -0.87 -14.25
N GLU A 26 -23.81 -1.72 -13.33
CA GLU A 26 -23.44 -1.26 -11.99
C GLU A 26 -22.38 -0.19 -12.22
N THR A 27 -22.79 1.07 -12.05
CA THR A 27 -21.83 2.18 -11.98
C THR A 27 -20.91 1.81 -10.84
N THR A 28 -19.63 1.57 -11.15
CA THR A 28 -18.59 1.35 -10.14
C THR A 28 -18.60 2.56 -9.23
N ALA A 29 -19.19 2.41 -8.03
CA ALA A 29 -19.24 3.50 -7.07
C ALA A 29 -17.78 3.91 -6.77
N ASP A 30 -17.46 5.20 -6.94
CA ASP A 30 -16.16 5.75 -6.59
C ASP A 30 -16.01 5.70 -5.07
N TRP A 31 -15.32 4.67 -4.57
CA TRP A 31 -15.11 4.49 -3.14
C TRP A 31 -13.80 5.16 -2.71
N LYS A 32 -13.87 5.93 -1.63
CA LYS A 32 -12.71 6.52 -0.95
C LYS A 32 -12.83 6.26 0.56
N PRO A 33 -11.71 6.17 1.30
CA PRO A 33 -11.75 6.06 2.75
C PRO A 33 -12.54 7.23 3.38
N ALA A 34 -13.40 6.93 4.35
CA ALA A 34 -14.16 7.95 5.07
C ALA A 34 -13.29 8.84 5.99
N GLY A 35 -12.04 8.48 6.19
CA GLY A 35 -11.08 9.24 7.00
C GLY A 35 -9.67 8.73 6.80
N ARG A 36 -8.72 9.37 7.49
CA ARG A 36 -7.30 9.04 7.38
C ARG A 36 -7.00 7.64 7.87
N TRP A 37 -6.31 6.87 7.09
CA TRP A 37 -5.68 5.65 7.54
C TRP A 37 -4.44 5.97 8.39
N ARG A 38 -4.36 5.38 9.57
CA ARG A 38 -3.23 5.54 10.49
C ARG A 38 -2.82 4.17 11.00
N GLY A 39 -1.61 3.75 10.70
CA GLY A 39 -1.20 2.41 11.07
C GLY A 39 0.23 2.06 10.73
N VAL A 40 0.47 0.82 10.43
CA VAL A 40 1.80 0.26 10.27
C VAL A 40 1.89 -0.70 9.08
N ASN A 41 3.11 -0.96 8.66
CA ASN A 41 3.44 -2.10 7.81
C ASN A 41 3.74 -3.33 8.69
N LEU A 42 3.06 -4.45 8.44
CA LEU A 42 3.30 -5.74 9.10
C LEU A 42 4.10 -6.65 8.16
N LEU A 43 5.27 -7.07 8.58
CA LEU A 43 6.25 -7.75 7.72
C LEU A 43 6.21 -9.28 7.79
N GLY A 44 5.11 -9.87 8.24
CA GLY A 44 5.02 -11.32 8.44
C GLY A 44 5.33 -12.18 7.22
N MET A 45 5.05 -11.69 6.01
CA MET A 45 5.36 -12.37 4.74
C MET A 45 6.24 -11.50 3.82
N PHE A 46 7.03 -10.64 4.43
CA PHE A 46 7.99 -9.81 3.72
C PHE A 46 9.34 -10.51 3.62
N ARG A 47 9.84 -10.69 2.41
CA ARG A 47 11.23 -11.03 2.14
C ARG A 47 11.74 -10.11 1.05
N CYS A 48 12.67 -9.28 1.38
CA CYS A 48 13.43 -8.54 0.40
C CYS A 48 14.91 -8.67 0.77
N PRO A 49 15.48 -9.90 0.74
CA PRO A 49 16.90 -10.04 0.96
C PRO A 49 17.63 -9.43 -0.23
N THR A 50 18.53 -8.53 0.03
CA THR A 50 19.66 -8.32 -0.86
C THR A 50 20.41 -9.65 -0.96
N THR A 51 20.82 -10.01 -2.17
CA THR A 51 21.58 -11.25 -2.42
C THR A 51 22.66 -11.45 -1.38
N GLY A 52 22.63 -12.58 -0.68
CA GLY A 52 23.64 -12.97 0.31
C GLY A 52 23.33 -12.66 1.78
N LEU A 53 22.23 -11.99 2.09
CA LEU A 53 21.81 -11.84 3.49
C LEU A 53 20.97 -13.06 3.92
N ALA A 54 21.26 -13.55 5.11
CA ALA A 54 20.41 -14.56 5.75
C ALA A 54 18.96 -14.06 5.84
N PRO A 55 17.97 -14.95 5.79
CA PRO A 55 16.58 -14.59 6.06
C PRO A 55 16.50 -13.77 7.35
N ASP A 56 15.78 -12.64 7.32
CA ASP A 56 15.55 -11.86 8.53
C ASP A 56 14.80 -12.74 9.54
N PRO A 57 15.39 -13.06 10.71
CA PRO A 57 14.74 -13.91 11.71
C PRO A 57 13.46 -13.29 12.29
N ARG A 58 13.21 -12.00 12.00
CA ARG A 58 11.98 -11.30 12.39
C ARG A 58 10.81 -11.54 11.44
N VAL A 59 11.05 -12.21 10.30
CA VAL A 59 10.00 -12.62 9.37
C VAL A 59 9.45 -13.96 9.82
N ASP A 60 8.31 -13.93 10.51
CA ASP A 60 7.66 -15.12 11.06
C ASP A 60 7.07 -16.04 9.97
N GLY A 61 7.06 -15.59 8.71
CA GLY A 61 6.43 -16.31 7.59
C GLY A 61 4.90 -16.28 7.63
N HIS A 62 4.32 -15.52 8.59
CA HIS A 62 2.88 -15.31 8.77
C HIS A 62 2.63 -14.05 9.62
N PHE A 63 1.39 -13.60 9.66
CA PHE A 63 0.93 -12.51 10.53
C PHE A 63 0.40 -13.08 11.84
N LEU A 64 0.34 -12.25 12.89
CA LEU A 64 -0.08 -12.65 14.23
C LEU A 64 -1.36 -11.91 14.63
N GLU A 65 -2.36 -12.62 15.16
CA GLU A 65 -3.64 -12.02 15.54
C GLU A 65 -3.48 -10.89 16.57
N TRP A 66 -2.57 -11.07 17.52
CA TRP A 66 -2.34 -10.07 18.56
C TRP A 66 -1.83 -8.72 18.02
N GLU A 67 -1.20 -8.70 16.84
CA GLU A 67 -0.76 -7.45 16.19
C GLU A 67 -1.98 -6.58 15.82
N PHE A 68 -3.03 -7.19 15.27
CA PHE A 68 -4.27 -6.50 14.91
C PHE A 68 -5.05 -6.05 16.16
N GLU A 69 -5.13 -6.89 17.19
CA GLU A 69 -5.71 -6.54 18.48
C GLU A 69 -5.00 -5.35 19.12
N ALA A 70 -3.66 -5.37 19.13
CA ALA A 70 -2.83 -4.30 19.67
C ALA A 70 -3.02 -3.00 18.88
N LEU A 71 -3.02 -3.05 17.55
CA LEU A 71 -3.28 -1.88 16.70
C LEU A 71 -4.62 -1.24 17.04
N ARG A 72 -5.68 -2.04 17.19
CA ARG A 72 -7.01 -1.55 17.62
C ARG A 72 -6.96 -0.89 18.98
N THR A 73 -6.34 -1.55 19.95
CA THR A 73 -6.20 -1.06 21.33
C THR A 73 -5.44 0.27 21.40
N TRP A 74 -4.46 0.45 20.52
CA TRP A 74 -3.68 1.69 20.41
C TRP A 74 -4.38 2.79 19.60
N GLY A 75 -5.54 2.49 18.99
CA GLY A 75 -6.33 3.47 18.23
C GLY A 75 -5.88 3.65 16.78
N PHE A 76 -5.14 2.69 16.24
CA PHE A 76 -4.86 2.61 14.80
C PHE A 76 -6.03 1.95 14.05
N ASN A 77 -6.09 2.17 12.73
CA ASN A 77 -7.18 1.68 11.88
C ASN A 77 -6.68 1.07 10.56
N PHE A 78 -5.36 0.90 10.39
CA PHE A 78 -4.77 0.48 9.12
C PHE A 78 -3.56 -0.46 9.31
N ALA A 79 -3.47 -1.47 8.47
CA ALA A 79 -2.31 -2.35 8.35
C ALA A 79 -2.01 -2.60 6.86
N ARG A 80 -0.83 -2.20 6.39
CA ARG A 80 -0.32 -2.61 5.09
C ARG A 80 0.46 -3.91 5.26
N LEU A 81 0.22 -4.87 4.38
CA LEU A 81 0.88 -6.17 4.36
C LEU A 81 1.80 -6.25 3.13
N PRO A 82 3.06 -5.82 3.22
CA PRO A 82 4.01 -5.98 2.14
C PRO A 82 4.41 -7.45 1.99
N LEU A 83 4.18 -8.01 0.80
CA LEU A 83 4.35 -9.43 0.49
C LEU A 83 5.49 -9.65 -0.50
N ASP A 84 6.21 -10.74 -0.32
CA ASP A 84 7.06 -11.34 -1.34
C ASP A 84 6.29 -12.48 -2.03
N TYR A 85 6.02 -12.36 -3.32
CA TYR A 85 5.26 -13.37 -4.08
C TYR A 85 5.86 -14.77 -3.98
N ARG A 86 7.17 -14.89 -3.82
CA ARG A 86 7.88 -16.18 -3.69
C ARG A 86 7.53 -16.96 -2.42
N ILE A 87 7.02 -16.26 -1.39
CA ILE A 87 6.47 -16.93 -0.19
C ILE A 87 5.10 -17.55 -0.51
N LEU A 88 4.38 -16.94 -1.44
CA LEU A 88 3.00 -17.30 -1.77
C LEU A 88 2.89 -18.33 -2.88
N THR A 89 3.98 -18.67 -3.55
CA THR A 89 4.01 -19.59 -4.69
C THR A 89 4.76 -20.87 -4.37
N THR A 90 4.45 -21.93 -5.10
CA THR A 90 5.13 -23.24 -5.00
C THR A 90 5.96 -23.52 -6.25
N GLY A 91 7.15 -24.10 -6.04
CA GLY A 91 8.08 -24.43 -7.14
C GLY A 91 8.52 -23.19 -7.92
N ASP A 92 8.96 -23.40 -9.15
CA ASP A 92 9.42 -22.33 -10.05
C ASP A 92 8.26 -21.64 -10.80
N CYS A 93 7.01 -21.94 -10.44
CA CYS A 93 5.83 -21.39 -11.09
C CYS A 93 5.31 -20.14 -10.35
N TRP A 94 5.48 -18.98 -10.95
CA TRP A 94 5.08 -17.68 -10.39
C TRP A 94 3.57 -17.51 -10.15
N THR A 95 2.76 -18.40 -10.71
CA THR A 95 1.29 -18.31 -10.65
C THR A 95 0.64 -19.47 -9.88
N ASN A 96 1.44 -20.42 -9.40
CA ASN A 96 0.94 -21.53 -8.61
C ASN A 96 0.93 -21.16 -7.12
N LEU A 97 -0.19 -20.61 -6.64
CA LEU A 97 -0.33 -20.15 -5.26
C LEU A 97 -0.37 -21.32 -4.27
N ASP A 98 0.41 -21.20 -3.20
CA ASP A 98 0.39 -22.14 -2.06
C ASP A 98 -0.87 -21.86 -1.21
N GLU A 99 -1.83 -22.77 -1.24
CA GLU A 99 -3.08 -22.64 -0.52
C GLU A 99 -2.88 -22.53 1.01
N LYS A 100 -1.84 -23.17 1.57
CA LYS A 100 -1.53 -23.04 3.01
C LYS A 100 -1.11 -21.60 3.34
N LYS A 101 -0.30 -20.98 2.48
CA LYS A 101 0.13 -19.58 2.64
C LYS A 101 -1.01 -18.59 2.38
N MET A 102 -1.85 -18.90 1.39
CA MET A 102 -3.04 -18.08 1.13
C MET A 102 -4.02 -18.08 2.30
N LYS A 103 -4.21 -19.20 3.01
CA LYS A 103 -5.02 -19.28 4.24
C LYS A 103 -4.46 -18.40 5.38
N LEU A 104 -3.14 -18.22 5.46
CA LEU A 104 -2.54 -17.30 6.43
C LEU A 104 -2.87 -15.83 6.11
N LEU A 105 -2.94 -15.47 4.82
CA LEU A 105 -3.43 -14.15 4.40
C LEU A 105 -4.92 -13.98 4.65
N ASP A 106 -5.74 -15.00 4.40
CA ASP A 106 -7.18 -14.98 4.74
C ASP A 106 -7.38 -14.72 6.24
N ALA A 107 -6.58 -15.38 7.09
CA ALA A 107 -6.60 -15.15 8.53
C ALA A 107 -6.26 -13.70 8.89
N ALA A 108 -5.19 -13.13 8.30
CA ALA A 108 -4.81 -11.74 8.54
C ALA A 108 -5.90 -10.75 8.13
N ILE A 109 -6.53 -10.94 6.97
CA ILE A 109 -7.67 -10.15 6.51
C ILE A 109 -8.87 -10.34 7.47
N GLY A 110 -9.11 -11.56 7.92
CA GLY A 110 -10.14 -11.89 8.92
C GLY A 110 -9.93 -11.17 10.25
N TRP A 111 -8.70 -11.12 10.74
CA TRP A 111 -8.34 -10.37 11.96
C TRP A 111 -8.51 -8.86 11.75
N GLY A 112 -8.09 -8.33 10.60
CA GLY A 112 -8.37 -6.93 10.25
C GLY A 112 -9.84 -6.59 10.39
N ARG A 113 -10.73 -7.41 9.82
CA ARG A 113 -12.20 -7.24 9.93
C ARG A 113 -12.68 -7.35 11.38
N ARG A 114 -12.20 -8.34 12.13
CA ARG A 114 -12.57 -8.58 13.55
C ARG A 114 -12.25 -7.36 14.42
N TYR A 115 -11.07 -6.78 14.21
CA TYR A 115 -10.57 -5.68 15.05
C TYR A 115 -10.83 -4.29 14.46
N GLY A 116 -11.53 -4.20 13.30
CA GLY A 116 -11.80 -2.91 12.65
C GLY A 116 -10.52 -2.23 12.13
N ILE A 117 -9.56 -3.01 11.66
CA ILE A 117 -8.32 -2.57 11.01
C ILE A 117 -8.47 -2.80 9.52
N HIS A 118 -8.38 -1.74 8.73
CA HIS A 118 -8.31 -1.87 7.27
C HIS A 118 -7.03 -2.58 6.86
N VAL A 119 -7.13 -3.60 6.04
CA VAL A 119 -5.98 -4.36 5.52
C VAL A 119 -5.69 -3.94 4.09
N GLN A 120 -4.46 -3.54 3.82
CA GLN A 120 -3.98 -3.32 2.46
C GLN A 120 -2.98 -4.40 2.07
N VAL A 121 -3.35 -5.26 1.13
CA VAL A 121 -2.43 -6.25 0.55
C VAL A 121 -1.55 -5.55 -0.48
N ALA A 122 -0.23 -5.66 -0.33
CA ALA A 122 0.75 -5.00 -1.19
C ALA A 122 1.80 -6.00 -1.70
N LEU A 123 2.03 -6.06 -3.01
CA LEU A 123 3.15 -6.83 -3.54
C LEU A 123 4.44 -6.01 -3.45
N HIS A 124 5.20 -6.21 -2.37
CA HIS A 124 6.50 -5.54 -2.22
C HIS A 124 7.54 -6.11 -3.19
N ARG A 125 7.51 -7.44 -3.35
CA ARG A 125 8.09 -8.15 -4.48
C ARG A 125 6.97 -8.75 -5.31
N ILE A 126 6.96 -8.43 -6.58
CA ILE A 126 6.03 -8.91 -7.60
C ILE A 126 6.82 -9.69 -8.66
N PRO A 127 6.25 -10.65 -9.40
CA PRO A 127 6.96 -11.30 -10.51
C PRO A 127 7.68 -10.32 -11.42
N GLY A 128 8.99 -10.48 -11.55
CA GLY A 128 9.86 -9.63 -12.36
C GLY A 128 10.33 -8.33 -11.74
N TYR A 129 10.01 -8.04 -10.46
CA TYR A 129 10.47 -6.81 -9.83
C TYR A 129 10.53 -6.86 -8.30
N CYS A 130 11.64 -6.33 -7.77
CA CYS A 130 11.79 -5.86 -6.39
C CYS A 130 12.71 -4.65 -6.38
N ILE A 131 12.43 -3.64 -5.57
CA ILE A 131 13.26 -2.42 -5.53
C ILE A 131 14.70 -2.69 -5.11
N LEU A 132 14.93 -3.56 -4.13
CA LEU A 132 16.26 -3.84 -3.57
C LEU A 132 17.00 -4.99 -4.28
N ASP A 133 16.27 -5.92 -4.88
CA ASP A 133 16.83 -7.11 -5.51
C ASP A 133 16.41 -7.17 -6.99
N GLN A 134 17.38 -7.10 -7.87
CA GLN A 134 17.19 -7.06 -9.33
C GLN A 134 17.51 -8.41 -9.99
N THR A 135 17.51 -9.51 -9.22
CA THR A 135 17.84 -10.85 -9.73
C THR A 135 16.68 -11.56 -10.45
N GLU A 136 15.57 -10.86 -10.68
CA GLU A 136 14.44 -11.40 -11.43
C GLU A 136 14.82 -11.67 -12.89
N ALA A 137 14.58 -12.90 -13.36
CA ALA A 137 14.98 -13.33 -14.71
C ALA A 137 14.28 -12.57 -15.84
N PHE A 138 13.07 -12.06 -15.58
CA PHE A 138 12.24 -11.34 -16.56
C PHE A 138 11.80 -10.00 -15.98
N PRO A 139 12.33 -8.86 -16.48
CA PRO A 139 12.00 -7.55 -15.92
C PRO A 139 10.53 -7.18 -16.10
N LEU A 140 9.80 -6.89 -15.04
CA LEU A 140 8.36 -6.58 -15.05
C LEU A 140 8.00 -5.43 -16.02
N GLY A 141 8.80 -4.37 -16.06
CA GLY A 141 8.51 -3.20 -16.89
C GLY A 141 8.53 -3.46 -18.39
N THR A 142 9.23 -4.51 -18.84
CA THR A 142 9.46 -4.77 -20.29
C THR A 142 9.13 -6.20 -20.71
N SER A 143 9.04 -7.15 -19.79
CA SER A 143 8.78 -8.55 -20.14
C SER A 143 7.28 -8.89 -20.12
N PRO A 144 6.69 -9.30 -21.24
CA PRO A 144 5.30 -9.78 -21.27
C PRO A 144 5.06 -10.96 -20.32
N VAL A 145 6.05 -11.84 -20.15
CA VAL A 145 5.96 -13.01 -19.25
C VAL A 145 5.77 -12.59 -17.81
N ALA A 146 6.59 -11.66 -17.31
CA ALA A 146 6.48 -11.14 -15.95
C ALA A 146 5.18 -10.36 -15.74
N GLN A 147 4.78 -9.54 -16.73
CA GLN A 147 3.53 -8.80 -16.68
C GLN A 147 2.31 -9.72 -16.63
N GLU A 148 2.30 -10.79 -17.44
CA GLU A 148 1.22 -11.77 -17.42
C GLU A 148 1.15 -12.51 -16.06
N ALA A 149 2.28 -12.92 -15.51
CA ALA A 149 2.36 -13.55 -14.20
C ALA A 149 1.83 -12.62 -13.09
N ALA A 150 2.22 -11.34 -13.11
CA ALA A 150 1.73 -10.33 -12.18
C ALA A 150 0.21 -10.12 -12.30
N CYS A 151 -0.32 -10.05 -13.53
CA CYS A 151 -1.76 -9.95 -13.77
C CYS A 151 -2.52 -11.18 -13.25
N LYS A 152 -2.02 -12.39 -13.51
CA LYS A 152 -2.64 -13.64 -13.01
C LYS A 152 -2.67 -13.68 -11.49
N MET A 153 -1.61 -13.22 -10.82
CA MET A 153 -1.55 -13.16 -9.36
C MET A 153 -2.59 -12.17 -8.81
N TRP A 154 -2.67 -10.96 -9.34
CA TRP A 154 -3.68 -9.98 -8.92
C TRP A 154 -5.11 -10.44 -9.23
N SER A 155 -5.34 -11.07 -10.38
CA SER A 155 -6.63 -11.68 -10.72
C SER A 155 -7.02 -12.76 -9.70
N ALA A 156 -6.08 -13.64 -9.33
CA ALA A 156 -6.33 -14.67 -8.31
C ALA A 156 -6.66 -14.07 -6.93
N PHE A 157 -5.96 -13.01 -6.51
CA PHE A 157 -6.26 -12.29 -5.27
C PHE A 157 -7.63 -11.61 -5.33
N ALA A 158 -7.93 -10.91 -6.42
CA ALA A 158 -9.20 -10.24 -6.61
C ALA A 158 -10.37 -11.24 -6.59
N LYS A 159 -10.23 -12.37 -7.27
CA LYS A 159 -11.22 -13.46 -7.26
C LYS A 159 -11.40 -14.06 -5.86
N ARG A 160 -10.30 -14.34 -5.14
CA ARG A 160 -10.33 -14.95 -3.81
C ARG A 160 -11.05 -14.07 -2.79
N TRP A 161 -10.81 -12.78 -2.82
CA TRP A 161 -11.33 -11.83 -1.82
C TRP A 161 -12.46 -10.96 -2.36
N LYS A 162 -13.06 -11.34 -3.49
CA LYS A 162 -14.27 -10.71 -4.02
C LYS A 162 -15.38 -10.70 -2.96
N GLY A 163 -16.06 -9.55 -2.83
CA GLY A 163 -17.16 -9.39 -1.87
C GLY A 163 -16.69 -8.99 -0.46
N ILE A 164 -15.40 -8.94 -0.16
CA ILE A 164 -14.91 -8.25 1.05
C ILE A 164 -15.06 -6.74 0.81
N PRO A 165 -15.79 -5.99 1.66
CA PRO A 165 -15.98 -4.55 1.46
C PRO A 165 -14.68 -3.75 1.41
N ASN A 166 -14.68 -2.63 0.67
CA ASN A 166 -13.52 -1.75 0.55
C ASN A 166 -13.12 -1.08 1.87
N GLU A 167 -14.03 -0.98 2.84
CA GLU A 167 -13.74 -0.53 4.22
C GLU A 167 -12.78 -1.47 4.95
N ASN A 168 -12.70 -2.73 4.52
CA ASN A 168 -11.89 -3.75 5.17
C ASN A 168 -10.64 -4.14 4.37
N LEU A 169 -10.68 -4.02 3.04
CA LEU A 169 -9.60 -4.54 2.19
C LEU A 169 -9.36 -3.63 0.98
N SER A 170 -8.10 -3.32 0.74
CA SER A 170 -7.62 -2.70 -0.50
C SER A 170 -6.37 -3.39 -1.04
N PHE A 171 -6.00 -3.08 -2.28
CA PHE A 171 -4.82 -3.61 -2.93
C PHE A 171 -3.84 -2.48 -3.25
N ASN A 172 -2.54 -2.70 -3.01
CA ASN A 172 -1.47 -1.82 -3.46
C ASN A 172 -0.66 -2.56 -4.52
N LEU A 173 -0.68 -2.06 -5.74
CA LEU A 173 -0.25 -2.78 -6.95
C LEU A 173 1.13 -3.40 -6.85
N PHE A 174 2.14 -2.59 -6.60
CA PHE A 174 3.49 -3.03 -6.26
C PHE A 174 4.32 -1.87 -5.70
N ASN A 175 5.39 -2.23 -5.00
CA ASN A 175 6.18 -1.28 -4.23
C ASN A 175 7.14 -0.46 -5.08
N GLU A 176 7.13 0.86 -4.90
CA GLU A 176 8.19 1.80 -5.30
C GLU A 176 8.77 1.60 -6.70
N PRO A 177 7.99 1.86 -7.77
CA PRO A 177 8.44 1.68 -9.14
C PRO A 177 9.72 2.46 -9.42
N THR A 178 10.74 1.75 -9.93
CA THR A 178 12.04 2.33 -10.30
C THR A 178 12.63 1.59 -11.50
N ARG A 179 13.70 2.11 -12.09
CA ARG A 179 14.39 1.49 -13.23
C ARG A 179 13.42 1.13 -14.35
N HIS A 180 13.39 -0.14 -14.79
CA HIS A 180 12.52 -0.61 -15.87
C HIS A 180 11.02 -0.51 -15.60
N THR A 181 10.58 -0.37 -14.35
CA THR A 181 9.16 -0.20 -13.98
C THR A 181 8.74 1.25 -13.83
N ALA A 182 9.66 2.23 -13.96
CA ALA A 182 9.41 3.65 -13.81
C ALA A 182 9.33 4.38 -15.17
N GLY A 183 9.12 5.68 -15.13
CA GLY A 183 9.04 6.54 -16.32
C GLY A 183 7.84 6.15 -17.21
N ALA A 184 8.07 6.10 -18.51
CA ALA A 184 7.04 5.80 -19.51
C ALA A 184 6.44 4.39 -19.38
N ASN A 185 7.14 3.44 -18.77
CA ASN A 185 6.65 2.08 -18.61
C ASN A 185 5.62 1.97 -17.46
N TYR A 186 5.58 2.92 -16.54
CA TYR A 186 4.81 2.77 -15.29
C TYR A 186 3.30 2.83 -15.51
N LEU A 187 2.81 3.86 -16.21
CA LEU A 187 1.36 4.01 -16.46
C LEU A 187 0.75 2.81 -17.21
N PRO A 188 1.32 2.34 -18.35
CA PRO A 188 0.80 1.15 -19.02
C PRO A 188 0.77 -0.09 -18.12
N LEU A 189 1.79 -0.26 -17.26
CA LEU A 189 1.84 -1.35 -16.30
C LEU A 189 0.74 -1.24 -15.24
N CYS A 190 0.54 -0.05 -14.65
CA CYS A 190 -0.56 0.20 -13.71
C CYS A 190 -1.92 -0.14 -14.32
N LEU A 191 -2.20 0.37 -15.52
CA LEU A 191 -3.48 0.13 -16.20
C LEU A 191 -3.71 -1.36 -16.48
N LYS A 192 -2.66 -2.08 -16.85
CA LYS A 192 -2.71 -3.53 -17.08
C LYS A 192 -3.06 -4.30 -15.79
N LEU A 193 -2.40 -3.97 -14.67
CA LEU A 193 -2.66 -4.60 -13.36
C LEU A 193 -4.05 -4.23 -12.83
N ILE A 194 -4.45 -2.96 -12.93
CA ILE A 194 -5.80 -2.49 -12.57
C ILE A 194 -6.85 -3.25 -13.39
N GLY A 195 -6.65 -3.38 -14.70
CA GLY A 195 -7.55 -4.13 -15.58
C GLY A 195 -7.70 -5.60 -15.17
N ALA A 196 -6.61 -6.26 -14.77
CA ALA A 196 -6.64 -7.63 -14.27
C ALA A 196 -7.47 -7.77 -12.97
N ILE A 197 -7.31 -6.83 -12.04
CA ILE A 197 -8.10 -6.77 -10.79
C ILE A 197 -9.58 -6.51 -11.11
N ARG A 198 -9.88 -5.49 -11.92
CA ARG A 198 -11.25 -5.05 -12.25
C ARG A 198 -12.07 -6.09 -13.00
N LYS A 199 -11.42 -6.96 -13.75
CA LYS A 199 -12.06 -8.09 -14.41
C LYS A 199 -12.71 -9.06 -13.43
N GLU A 200 -12.12 -9.26 -12.27
CA GLU A 200 -12.60 -10.17 -11.21
C GLU A 200 -13.43 -9.42 -10.15
N ASP A 201 -12.96 -8.25 -9.71
CA ASP A 201 -13.59 -7.41 -8.69
C ASP A 201 -13.66 -5.94 -9.18
N PRO A 202 -14.76 -5.58 -9.85
CA PRO A 202 -14.92 -4.28 -10.51
C PRO A 202 -14.86 -3.08 -9.58
N VAL A 203 -15.17 -3.26 -8.29
CA VAL A 203 -15.31 -2.17 -7.32
C VAL A 203 -14.14 -2.05 -6.33
N ARG A 204 -13.17 -2.97 -6.38
CA ARG A 204 -12.04 -2.99 -5.44
C ARG A 204 -11.29 -1.67 -5.42
N PHE A 205 -11.05 -1.12 -4.22
CA PHE A 205 -10.16 0.02 -4.05
C PHE A 205 -8.70 -0.38 -4.25
N ILE A 206 -8.02 0.36 -5.10
CA ILE A 206 -6.64 0.08 -5.52
C ILE A 206 -5.77 1.28 -5.22
N MET A 207 -4.62 1.06 -4.60
CA MET A 207 -3.59 2.06 -4.37
C MET A 207 -2.43 1.80 -5.35
N ALA A 208 -2.03 2.81 -6.12
CA ALA A 208 -0.79 2.79 -6.88
C ALA A 208 0.28 3.57 -6.13
N ASP A 209 1.49 3.06 -6.01
CA ASP A 209 2.60 3.90 -5.58
C ASP A 209 2.89 4.93 -6.67
N GLY A 210 3.36 6.10 -6.31
CA GLY A 210 3.76 7.09 -7.31
C GLY A 210 4.98 6.63 -8.11
N ASN A 211 5.21 7.23 -9.26
CA ASN A 211 6.37 6.96 -10.11
C ASN A 211 7.69 7.33 -9.43
N ALA A 212 8.82 6.81 -9.92
CA ALA A 212 10.16 7.10 -9.45
C ALA A 212 10.34 6.92 -7.92
N CYS A 213 10.23 5.69 -7.45
CA CYS A 213 10.27 5.34 -6.03
C CYS A 213 9.17 6.04 -5.20
N ALA A 214 7.97 6.11 -5.73
CA ALA A 214 6.83 6.79 -5.12
C ALA A 214 7.09 8.29 -4.80
N SER A 215 8.00 8.94 -5.53
CA SER A 215 8.36 10.34 -5.32
C SER A 215 7.60 11.32 -6.21
N LYS A 216 6.87 10.84 -7.22
CA LYS A 216 6.11 11.65 -8.18
C LYS A 216 4.71 11.07 -8.37
N PRO A 217 3.65 11.88 -8.32
CA PRO A 217 2.31 11.41 -8.64
C PRO A 217 2.20 10.98 -10.11
N VAL A 218 1.12 10.29 -10.42
CA VAL A 218 0.75 9.85 -11.78
C VAL A 218 -0.58 10.53 -12.13
N PRO A 219 -0.54 11.72 -12.74
CA PRO A 219 -1.76 12.51 -13.02
C PRO A 219 -2.78 11.79 -13.89
N GLU A 220 -2.33 10.87 -14.75
CA GLU A 220 -3.20 10.08 -15.63
C GLU A 220 -4.10 9.08 -14.88
N LEU A 221 -3.83 8.85 -13.58
CA LEU A 221 -4.70 8.05 -12.71
C LEU A 221 -5.74 8.91 -11.95
N TYR A 222 -5.69 10.25 -12.06
CA TYR A 222 -6.64 11.12 -11.36
C TYR A 222 -8.06 10.91 -11.89
N GLY A 223 -9.03 10.93 -10.98
CA GLY A 223 -10.43 10.68 -11.32
C GLY A 223 -10.77 9.24 -11.72
N MET A 224 -9.78 8.31 -11.68
CA MET A 224 -10.08 6.90 -11.91
C MET A 224 -10.86 6.34 -10.71
N PRO A 225 -12.07 5.80 -10.89
CA PRO A 225 -12.91 5.36 -9.78
C PRO A 225 -12.23 4.35 -8.87
N SER A 226 -12.28 4.59 -7.56
CA SER A 226 -11.69 3.73 -6.52
C SER A 226 -10.19 3.43 -6.75
N VAL A 227 -9.44 4.43 -7.21
CA VAL A 227 -7.98 4.39 -7.30
C VAL A 227 -7.40 5.54 -6.49
N GLY A 228 -6.37 5.27 -5.70
CA GLY A 228 -5.61 6.26 -4.95
C GLY A 228 -4.12 6.12 -5.20
N GLN A 229 -3.32 7.03 -4.63
CA GLN A 229 -1.87 7.01 -4.80
C GLN A 229 -1.15 7.09 -3.46
N ALA A 230 -0.09 6.29 -3.31
CA ALA A 230 0.77 6.32 -2.14
C ALA A 230 2.15 6.90 -2.47
N PHE A 231 2.68 7.66 -1.53
CA PHE A 231 4.06 8.16 -1.58
C PHE A 231 4.84 7.76 -0.34
N ARG A 232 6.12 8.12 -0.28
CA ARG A 232 7.02 7.76 0.81
C ARG A 232 7.38 8.97 1.66
N GLY A 233 7.30 8.80 2.97
CA GLY A 233 7.60 9.83 3.96
C GLY A 233 8.98 9.69 4.60
N TYR A 234 10.01 9.33 3.80
CA TYR A 234 11.37 9.14 4.32
C TYR A 234 12.25 10.39 4.23
N THR A 235 11.74 11.50 3.72
CA THR A 235 12.54 12.75 3.64
C THR A 235 12.58 13.48 4.98
N PRO A 236 13.76 14.04 5.33
CA PRO A 236 15.04 13.92 4.67
C PRO A 236 15.68 12.54 4.90
N HIS A 237 16.25 11.96 3.84
CA HIS A 237 16.95 10.68 3.94
C HIS A 237 18.12 10.72 4.93
N ALA A 238 18.71 11.88 5.12
CA ALA A 238 19.74 12.14 6.12
C ALA A 238 19.28 11.80 7.56
N ILE A 239 17.98 11.86 7.84
CA ILE A 239 17.38 11.45 9.13
C ILE A 239 16.93 9.99 9.07
N SER A 240 16.04 9.67 8.13
CA SER A 240 15.36 8.37 8.09
C SER A 240 16.31 7.20 7.81
N HIS A 241 17.38 7.44 7.04
CA HIS A 241 18.34 6.43 6.60
C HIS A 241 19.74 6.62 7.21
N TYR A 242 19.89 7.38 8.29
CA TYR A 242 21.17 7.51 8.94
C TYR A 242 21.77 6.14 9.32
N GLY A 243 23.03 5.91 8.94
CA GLY A 243 23.69 4.62 9.12
C GLY A 243 23.22 3.52 8.17
N ALA A 244 22.57 3.86 7.05
CA ALA A 244 22.21 2.91 5.98
C ALA A 244 23.31 2.85 4.93
N ASP A 245 23.97 1.71 4.77
CA ASP A 245 25.11 1.54 3.86
C ASP A 245 24.71 1.63 2.36
N TYR A 246 23.42 1.40 2.07
CA TYR A 246 22.89 1.45 0.71
C TYR A 246 22.41 2.84 0.26
N VAL A 247 22.53 3.86 1.13
CA VAL A 247 22.15 5.25 0.83
C VAL A 247 23.39 6.13 0.87
N GLY A 248 23.85 6.59 -0.31
CA GLY A 248 24.99 7.47 -0.41
C GLY A 248 24.68 8.92 0.00
N GLY A 249 25.72 9.68 0.37
CA GLY A 249 25.61 11.12 0.65
C GLY A 249 25.13 11.48 2.05
N ILE A 250 24.93 10.50 2.94
CA ILE A 250 24.63 10.72 4.36
C ILE A 250 25.95 10.79 5.13
N PRO A 251 26.20 11.85 5.95
CA PRO A 251 27.36 11.94 6.82
C PRO A 251 27.43 10.82 7.86
N LYS A 252 28.63 10.59 8.40
CA LYS A 252 28.84 9.61 9.48
C LYS A 252 28.46 10.15 10.85
N GLU A 253 28.49 11.47 11.02
CA GLU A 253 28.12 12.16 12.25
C GLU A 253 26.60 12.05 12.46
N PRO A 254 26.11 11.87 13.69
CA PRO A 254 24.68 11.82 13.97
C PRO A 254 23.96 13.11 13.52
N PRO A 255 22.79 13.01 12.86
CA PRO A 255 22.01 14.17 12.48
C PRO A 255 21.37 14.86 13.67
N THR A 256 20.96 16.12 13.46
CA THR A 256 20.05 16.86 14.34
C THR A 256 18.69 17.08 13.65
N TRP A 257 17.67 17.44 14.40
CA TRP A 257 16.44 17.93 13.81
C TRP A 257 16.06 19.29 14.41
N PRO A 258 15.87 20.37 13.64
CA PRO A 258 16.10 20.43 12.18
C PRO A 258 17.54 20.09 11.78
N LEU A 259 17.73 19.68 10.51
CA LEU A 259 19.07 19.39 9.98
C LEU A 259 19.97 20.62 10.04
N ALA A 260 21.20 20.45 10.48
CA ALA A 260 22.21 21.50 10.44
C ALA A 260 22.45 21.97 8.97
N PRO A 261 22.71 23.27 8.74
CA PRO A 261 23.07 23.77 7.41
C PRO A 261 24.26 22.97 6.83
N GLY A 262 24.11 22.53 5.57
CA GLY A 262 25.17 21.78 4.89
C GLY A 262 25.31 20.30 5.30
N TYR A 263 24.47 19.77 6.19
CA TYR A 263 24.53 18.36 6.58
C TYR A 263 24.14 17.44 5.42
N GLY A 264 25.11 16.72 4.86
CA GLY A 264 24.93 15.81 3.73
C GLY A 264 24.72 16.48 2.37
N SER A 265 24.55 15.69 1.33
CA SER A 265 24.28 16.15 -0.02
C SER A 265 22.85 16.73 -0.17
N SER A 266 22.61 17.54 -1.19
CA SER A 266 21.31 18.22 -1.39
C SER A 266 20.11 17.24 -1.46
N TRP A 267 20.29 16.10 -2.12
CA TRP A 267 19.24 15.13 -2.29
C TRP A 267 18.80 14.43 -0.98
N VAL A 268 19.75 14.16 -0.06
CA VAL A 268 19.43 13.55 1.25
C VAL A 268 18.81 14.54 2.22
N ARG A 269 18.90 15.86 1.93
CA ARG A 269 18.33 16.94 2.75
C ARG A 269 16.94 17.39 2.30
N LYS A 270 16.38 16.80 1.24
CA LYS A 270 15.04 17.14 0.76
C LYS A 270 14.04 17.07 1.92
N SER A 271 13.23 18.12 2.08
CA SER A 271 12.34 18.26 3.24
C SER A 271 11.07 17.40 3.12
N PRO A 272 10.35 17.14 4.23
CA PRO A 272 9.01 16.55 4.17
C PRO A 272 8.03 17.38 3.35
N GLU A 273 8.13 18.72 3.42
CA GLU A 273 7.33 19.67 2.65
C GLU A 273 7.55 19.52 1.15
N ASP A 274 8.79 19.33 0.69
CA ASP A 274 9.09 19.09 -0.72
C ASP A 274 8.39 17.82 -1.24
N THR A 275 8.29 16.80 -0.39
CA THR A 275 7.61 15.57 -0.75
C THR A 275 6.10 15.76 -0.85
N VAL A 276 5.49 16.48 0.09
CA VAL A 276 4.06 16.82 0.04
C VAL A 276 3.77 17.74 -1.13
N ALA A 277 4.63 18.74 -1.39
CA ALA A 277 4.49 19.65 -2.53
C ALA A 277 4.49 18.92 -3.89
N ALA A 278 5.28 17.84 -4.01
CA ALA A 278 5.26 17.00 -5.21
C ALA A 278 3.89 16.36 -5.48
N TYR A 279 3.09 16.10 -4.42
CA TYR A 279 1.75 15.53 -4.50
C TYR A 279 0.63 16.58 -4.37
N GLN A 280 0.95 17.87 -4.29
CA GLN A 280 -0.04 18.91 -4.07
C GLN A 280 -1.14 18.91 -5.14
N SER A 281 -0.80 18.66 -6.41
CA SER A 281 -1.79 18.58 -7.50
C SER A 281 -2.79 17.44 -7.31
N ALA A 282 -2.35 16.30 -6.80
CA ALA A 282 -3.22 15.16 -6.50
C ALA A 282 -4.13 15.49 -5.30
N ILE A 283 -3.57 16.11 -4.25
CA ILE A 283 -4.31 16.53 -3.06
C ILE A 283 -5.38 17.57 -3.44
N ASP A 284 -5.03 18.57 -4.24
CA ASP A 284 -5.95 19.63 -4.68
C ASP A 284 -7.06 19.11 -5.61
N ALA A 285 -6.76 18.04 -6.37
CA ALA A 285 -7.75 17.34 -7.18
C ALA A 285 -8.69 16.43 -6.34
N GLY A 286 -8.50 16.35 -5.01
CA GLY A 286 -9.30 15.49 -4.13
C GLY A 286 -9.01 14.00 -4.29
N GLU A 287 -7.82 13.64 -4.81
CA GLU A 287 -7.39 12.26 -4.93
C GLU A 287 -7.11 11.66 -3.55
N CYS A 288 -7.38 10.37 -3.41
CA CYS A 288 -6.99 9.63 -2.21
C CYS A 288 -5.47 9.45 -2.20
N CYS A 289 -4.78 10.28 -1.40
CA CYS A 289 -3.33 10.19 -1.23
C CYS A 289 -2.99 9.73 0.19
N MET A 290 -1.92 8.92 0.33
CA MET A 290 -1.39 8.55 1.63
C MET A 290 0.13 8.37 1.64
N VAL A 291 0.72 8.48 2.83
CA VAL A 291 2.10 8.10 3.10
C VAL A 291 2.15 6.60 3.36
N GLY A 292 2.41 5.79 2.32
CA GLY A 292 2.38 4.32 2.42
C GLY A 292 3.48 3.73 3.30
N GLU A 293 4.60 4.45 3.40
CA GLU A 293 5.71 4.10 4.28
C GLU A 293 6.42 5.34 4.78
N PHE A 294 6.79 5.34 6.06
CA PHE A 294 7.75 6.27 6.68
C PHE A 294 8.38 5.62 7.91
N GLY A 295 9.43 6.18 8.41
CA GLY A 295 10.10 5.68 9.60
C GLY A 295 11.57 6.08 9.60
N CYS A 296 12.23 5.76 10.69
CA CYS A 296 13.60 6.17 10.92
C CYS A 296 14.40 5.00 11.48
N ARG A 297 15.52 4.68 10.83
CA ARG A 297 16.39 3.60 11.28
C ARG A 297 16.82 3.78 12.74
N ASN A 298 17.00 2.68 13.42
CA ASN A 298 17.41 2.64 14.84
C ASN A 298 18.79 3.21 15.14
N ARG A 299 19.55 3.61 14.11
CA ARG A 299 20.85 4.32 14.23
C ARG A 299 20.68 5.83 14.44
N THR A 300 19.58 6.41 13.96
CA THR A 300 19.27 7.82 14.20
C THR A 300 18.95 8.04 15.67
N PRO A 301 19.54 9.05 16.35
CA PRO A 301 19.22 9.31 17.75
C PRO A 301 17.72 9.39 18.02
N HIS A 302 17.25 8.77 19.08
CA HIS A 302 15.81 8.63 19.36
C HIS A 302 15.11 10.00 19.51
N SER A 303 15.72 10.96 20.15
CA SER A 303 15.19 12.32 20.28
C SER A 303 15.03 13.01 18.91
N VAL A 304 15.96 12.83 18.01
CA VAL A 304 15.90 13.33 16.61
C VAL A 304 14.80 12.61 15.85
N THR A 305 14.69 11.29 16.01
CA THR A 305 13.63 10.48 15.39
C THR A 305 12.25 10.98 15.80
N LEU A 306 12.01 11.18 17.10
CA LEU A 306 10.70 11.65 17.61
C LEU A 306 10.37 13.07 17.14
N ALA A 307 11.34 13.99 17.17
CA ALA A 307 11.14 15.36 16.73
C ALA A 307 10.82 15.45 15.21
N TRP A 308 11.55 14.71 14.39
CA TRP A 308 11.30 14.60 12.96
C TRP A 308 9.94 13.95 12.66
N MET A 309 9.62 12.84 13.31
CA MET A 309 8.33 12.16 13.13
C MET A 309 7.17 13.07 13.52
N GLU A 310 7.29 13.80 14.64
CA GLU A 310 6.25 14.75 15.06
C GLU A 310 6.01 15.83 14.01
N HIS A 311 7.08 16.38 13.42
CA HIS A 311 6.99 17.35 12.34
C HIS A 311 6.25 16.77 11.12
N CYS A 312 6.65 15.59 10.65
CA CYS A 312 6.00 14.89 9.54
C CYS A 312 4.51 14.63 9.80
N LEU A 313 4.19 14.10 10.98
CA LEU A 313 2.82 13.76 11.37
C LEU A 313 1.91 15.00 11.46
N LYS A 314 2.43 16.14 11.97
CA LYS A 314 1.73 17.44 11.95
C LYS A 314 1.43 17.90 10.51
N LEU A 315 2.45 17.84 9.65
CA LEU A 315 2.31 18.21 8.24
C LEU A 315 1.24 17.35 7.53
N TRP A 316 1.31 16.03 7.68
CA TRP A 316 0.34 15.13 7.04
C TRP A 316 -1.08 15.31 7.59
N LYS A 317 -1.20 15.51 8.90
CA LYS A 317 -2.51 15.82 9.52
C LYS A 317 -3.11 17.11 8.95
N SER A 318 -2.32 18.15 8.72
CA SER A 318 -2.80 19.43 8.15
C SER A 318 -3.26 19.30 6.68
N LYS A 319 -2.85 18.23 5.99
CA LYS A 319 -3.23 17.91 4.60
C LYS A 319 -4.21 16.75 4.50
N ASP A 320 -4.78 16.30 5.62
CA ASP A 320 -5.67 15.13 5.73
C ASP A 320 -5.09 13.83 5.15
N LEU A 321 -3.77 13.68 5.18
CA LEU A 321 -3.08 12.52 4.66
C LEU A 321 -3.00 11.38 5.69
N GLY A 322 -3.40 10.18 5.27
CA GLY A 322 -3.14 8.94 6.01
C GLY A 322 -1.67 8.55 5.98
N TRP A 323 -1.27 7.64 6.86
CA TRP A 323 0.12 7.18 6.94
C TRP A 323 0.25 5.75 7.49
N ALA A 324 1.33 5.08 7.12
CA ALA A 324 1.72 3.77 7.65
C ALA A 324 3.20 3.76 8.04
N LEU A 325 3.50 3.54 9.33
CA LEU A 325 4.89 3.42 9.79
C LEU A 325 5.55 2.18 9.19
N TRP A 326 6.76 2.30 8.75
CA TRP A 326 7.63 1.19 8.39
C TRP A 326 8.57 0.91 9.57
N ASN A 327 8.32 -0.05 10.43
CA ASN A 327 7.29 -1.06 10.52
C ASN A 327 6.74 -1.17 11.95
N LEU A 328 5.91 -2.17 12.30
CA LEU A 328 5.53 -2.40 13.69
C LEU A 328 6.73 -2.90 14.50
N ARG A 329 7.31 -4.05 14.09
CA ARG A 329 8.46 -4.71 14.71
C ARG A 329 9.69 -4.60 13.80
N GLY A 330 10.80 -4.08 14.31
CA GLY A 330 12.07 -3.99 13.58
C GLY A 330 12.71 -2.61 13.59
N HIS A 331 13.76 -2.41 12.81
CA HIS A 331 14.68 -1.26 12.90
C HIS A 331 14.03 0.13 12.83
N ASN A 332 12.91 0.28 12.15
CA ASN A 332 12.20 1.55 12.02
C ASN A 332 10.94 1.61 12.90
N GLY A 333 10.58 0.49 13.54
CA GLY A 333 9.37 0.33 14.33
C GLY A 333 9.48 0.83 15.76
N PHE A 334 8.35 0.79 16.45
CA PHE A 334 8.28 1.06 17.88
C PHE A 334 8.28 -0.22 18.74
N MET A 335 8.38 -1.38 18.11
CA MET A 335 8.57 -2.66 18.80
C MET A 335 9.83 -3.36 18.28
N ASP A 336 10.61 -3.92 19.20
CA ASP A 336 11.82 -4.70 18.91
C ASP A 336 12.79 -3.97 17.98
N SER A 337 12.85 -2.64 18.05
CA SER A 337 13.63 -1.83 17.11
C SER A 337 15.16 -1.97 17.29
N GLY A 338 15.59 -2.49 18.43
CA GLY A 338 17.02 -2.64 18.74
C GLY A 338 17.75 -1.32 18.95
N ARG A 339 17.04 -0.22 19.28
CA ARG A 339 17.65 1.04 19.67
C ARG A 339 18.37 0.88 21.01
N THR A 340 19.50 1.55 21.16
CA THR A 340 20.29 1.53 22.41
C THR A 340 20.01 2.73 23.32
N ASP A 341 19.27 3.70 22.81
CA ASP A 341 18.95 4.98 23.46
C ASP A 341 17.47 5.10 23.86
N VAL A 342 16.78 3.94 24.02
CA VAL A 342 15.38 3.82 24.42
C VAL A 342 15.26 2.98 25.68
N ALA A 343 14.52 3.47 26.69
CA ALA A 343 14.02 2.65 27.79
C ALA A 343 12.74 1.93 27.31
N TYR A 344 12.88 0.64 27.02
CA TYR A 344 11.77 -0.19 26.58
C TYR A 344 10.90 -0.66 27.75
N GLU A 345 9.61 -0.80 27.45
CA GLU A 345 8.66 -1.53 28.29
C GLU A 345 8.44 -2.94 27.74
N ASP A 346 8.10 -3.89 28.61
CA ASP A 346 7.62 -5.18 28.16
C ASP A 346 6.17 -5.08 27.65
N PHE A 347 5.92 -5.62 26.47
CA PHE A 347 4.58 -5.81 25.94
C PHE A 347 4.48 -7.20 25.32
N ARG A 348 3.91 -8.16 26.03
CA ARG A 348 3.75 -9.55 25.56
C ARG A 348 5.08 -10.22 25.19
N GLY A 349 6.14 -9.93 25.94
CA GLY A 349 7.49 -10.43 25.68
C GLY A 349 8.28 -9.67 24.60
N HIS A 350 7.72 -8.59 24.06
CA HIS A 350 8.35 -7.70 23.10
C HIS A 350 8.81 -6.38 23.73
N LYS A 351 9.87 -5.80 23.20
CA LYS A 351 10.43 -4.51 23.63
C LYS A 351 9.65 -3.35 22.99
N LEU A 352 8.83 -2.65 23.76
CA LEU A 352 7.98 -1.54 23.31
C LEU A 352 8.64 -0.18 23.58
N ASP A 353 8.80 0.65 22.55
CA ASP A 353 9.11 2.07 22.66
C ASP A 353 7.81 2.86 22.91
N ARG A 354 7.52 3.09 24.20
CA ARG A 354 6.32 3.81 24.62
C ARG A 354 6.27 5.24 24.09
N LYS A 355 7.39 5.94 24.06
CA LYS A 355 7.43 7.34 23.60
C LYS A 355 7.05 7.46 22.11
N MET A 356 7.56 6.56 21.27
CA MET A 356 7.21 6.55 19.86
C MET A 356 5.73 6.15 19.67
N LEU A 357 5.24 5.14 20.38
CA LEU A 357 3.82 4.75 20.32
C LEU A 357 2.91 5.93 20.70
N GLU A 358 3.17 6.61 21.82
CA GLU A 358 2.35 7.74 22.25
C GLU A 358 2.42 8.93 21.28
N LEU A 359 3.56 9.15 20.64
CA LEU A 359 3.67 10.12 19.55
C LEU A 359 2.72 9.76 18.39
N LEU A 360 2.78 8.54 17.89
CA LEU A 360 1.95 8.07 16.77
C LEU A 360 0.44 8.13 17.08
N ARG A 361 0.06 7.81 18.32
CA ARG A 361 -1.34 7.85 18.76
C ARG A 361 -1.96 9.25 18.73
N ARG A 362 -1.15 10.32 18.91
CA ARG A 362 -1.62 11.72 18.92
C ARG A 362 -2.03 12.24 17.53
N TYR A 363 -1.54 11.64 16.48
CA TYR A 363 -1.72 12.11 15.09
C TYR A 363 -2.45 11.08 14.23
#